data_61f36772ffb8efee8f9ee5556574ab1f
#
_entry.id   61f36772ffb8efee8f9ee5556574ab1f
#
_cell.length_a   1.000
_cell.length_b   1.000
_cell.length_c   1.000
_cell.angle_alpha   90.00
_cell.angle_beta   90.00
_cell.angle_gamma   90.00
#
_symmetry.space_group_name_H-M   'P 1'
#
loop_
_entity.id
_entity.type
_entity.pdbx_description
1 polymer ?
#
loop_
_entity_poly.entity_id
_entity_poly.type
_entity_poly.pdbx_seq_one_letter_code
_entity_poly.pdbx_strand_id
1 'polypeptide(L)'
;MTYDRQVIAYKNYFLDFYENLPVNVQAKIEWTLNLIRVTRQVPEKYFKHLEGTKGLYEIRVEVGNNIYRIFSFFDKGNLVVLGNAFQKKTQKTPKNEIDKALKIMEEYFNEKNSK
;
A
#
# COMPACT_ATOMS: atom_id res chain seq x y z
N MET A 1 15.77 1.53 19.15
CA MET A 1 14.33 1.53 19.44
C MET A 1 13.55 1.30 18.17
N THR A 2 12.67 0.31 18.16
CA THR A 2 11.83 0.05 16.99
C THR A 2 10.65 1.02 16.97
N TYR A 3 10.31 1.49 15.80
CA TYR A 3 9.11 2.27 15.60
C TYR A 3 7.91 1.31 15.54
N ASP A 4 6.72 1.81 15.80
CA ASP A 4 5.54 0.96 15.84
C ASP A 4 4.41 1.56 15.02
N ARG A 5 4.24 1.06 13.79
CA ARG A 5 3.09 1.36 12.95
C ARG A 5 2.20 0.13 12.87
N GLN A 6 0.91 0.37 12.78
CA GLN A 6 -0.06 -0.69 12.49
C GLN A 6 -0.36 -0.66 11.00
N VAL A 7 -0.53 -1.83 10.40
CA VAL A 7 -0.86 -1.98 9.00
C VAL A 7 -2.09 -2.86 8.90
N ILE A 8 -3.15 -2.35 8.29
CA ILE A 8 -4.39 -3.11 8.11
C ILE A 8 -4.80 -3.09 6.64
N ALA A 9 -5.52 -4.12 6.21
CA ALA A 9 -6.09 -4.18 4.87
C ALA A 9 -7.57 -3.80 4.96
N TYR A 10 -7.98 -2.85 4.12
CA TYR A 10 -9.37 -2.40 4.08
C TYR A 10 -10.16 -3.29 3.12
N LYS A 11 -11.21 -3.93 3.63
CA LYS A 11 -12.02 -4.88 2.87
C LYS A 11 -11.13 -5.92 2.21
N ASN A 12 -11.43 -6.33 0.98
CA ASN A 12 -10.70 -7.39 0.29
C ASN A 12 -9.81 -6.87 -0.85
N TYR A 13 -9.65 -5.56 -0.97
CA TYR A 13 -8.89 -4.99 -2.09
C TYR A 13 -7.48 -5.53 -2.19
N PHE A 14 -6.74 -5.46 -1.09
CA PHE A 14 -5.37 -5.98 -1.05
C PHE A 14 -5.36 -7.51 -1.01
N LEU A 15 -6.21 -8.10 -0.18
CA LEU A 15 -6.19 -9.55 0.05
C LEU A 15 -6.49 -10.35 -1.22
N ASP A 16 -7.45 -9.90 -2.03
CA ASP A 16 -7.78 -10.57 -3.29
C ASP A 16 -6.58 -10.60 -4.23
N PHE A 17 -5.79 -9.54 -4.25
CA PHE A 17 -4.57 -9.51 -5.04
C PHE A 17 -3.50 -10.42 -4.44
N TYR A 18 -3.29 -10.33 -3.13
CA TYR A 18 -2.24 -11.03 -2.42
C TYR A 18 -2.39 -12.56 -2.50
N GLU A 19 -3.60 -13.05 -2.35
CA GLU A 19 -3.87 -14.49 -2.28
C GLU A 19 -3.44 -15.25 -3.54
N ASN A 20 -3.41 -14.59 -4.67
CA ASN A 20 -3.10 -15.22 -5.96
C ASN A 20 -1.65 -15.07 -6.39
N LEU A 21 -0.80 -14.51 -5.53
CA LEU A 21 0.59 -14.30 -5.86
C LEU A 21 1.47 -15.51 -5.50
N PRO A 22 2.58 -15.71 -6.22
CA PRO A 22 3.54 -16.73 -5.83
C PRO A 22 4.05 -16.54 -4.40
N VAL A 23 4.43 -17.63 -3.75
CA VAL A 23 4.88 -17.61 -2.36
C VAL A 23 6.06 -16.66 -2.14
N ASN A 24 7.02 -16.63 -3.07
CA ASN A 24 8.17 -15.74 -2.92
C ASN A 24 7.79 -14.26 -3.00
N VAL A 25 6.76 -13.92 -3.79
CA VAL A 25 6.25 -12.55 -3.86
C VAL A 25 5.52 -12.20 -2.57
N GLN A 26 4.69 -13.12 -2.07
CA GLN A 26 3.99 -12.93 -0.80
C GLN A 26 4.99 -12.68 0.33
N ALA A 27 6.08 -13.47 0.36
CA ALA A 27 7.12 -13.31 1.38
C ALA A 27 7.77 -11.93 1.31
N LYS A 28 8.05 -11.43 0.10
CA LYS A 28 8.66 -10.10 -0.06
C LYS A 28 7.70 -9.00 0.35
N ILE A 29 6.42 -9.16 0.06
CA ILE A 29 5.40 -8.21 0.50
C ILE A 29 5.36 -8.16 2.02
N GLU A 30 5.33 -9.32 2.68
CA GLU A 30 5.32 -9.37 4.15
C GLU A 30 6.57 -8.73 4.74
N TRP A 31 7.71 -8.97 4.14
CA TRP A 31 8.97 -8.36 4.57
C TRP A 31 8.87 -6.83 4.48
N THR A 32 8.32 -6.33 3.36
CA THR A 32 8.20 -4.89 3.14
C THR A 32 7.21 -4.26 4.12
N LEU A 33 6.08 -4.92 4.37
CA LEU A 33 5.10 -4.43 5.34
C LEU A 33 5.69 -4.41 6.74
N ASN A 34 6.48 -5.42 7.09
CA ASN A 34 7.14 -5.44 8.39
C ASN A 34 8.16 -4.30 8.53
N LEU A 35 8.89 -4.02 7.44
CA LEU A 35 9.83 -2.91 7.42
C LEU A 35 9.11 -1.59 7.72
N ILE A 36 7.93 -1.40 7.12
CA ILE A 36 7.12 -0.20 7.35
C ILE A 36 6.67 -0.12 8.80
N ARG A 37 6.32 -1.26 9.41
CA ARG A 37 5.88 -1.28 10.81
C ARG A 37 6.97 -0.83 11.77
N VAL A 38 8.21 -1.26 11.54
CA VAL A 38 9.27 -1.11 12.54
C VAL A 38 10.28 0.01 12.26
N THR A 39 10.20 0.63 11.08
CA THR A 39 11.17 1.64 10.67
C THR A 39 10.55 3.02 10.69
N ARG A 40 11.14 3.94 11.44
CA ARG A 40 10.60 5.30 11.56
C ARG A 40 10.59 6.03 10.22
N GLN A 41 11.72 6.03 9.52
CA GLN A 41 11.84 6.67 8.21
C GLN A 41 12.11 5.60 7.16
N VAL A 42 11.04 5.16 6.49
CA VAL A 42 11.15 4.12 5.48
C VAL A 42 11.70 4.74 4.19
N PRO A 43 12.76 4.17 3.59
CA PRO A 43 13.29 4.70 2.33
C PRO A 43 12.21 4.72 1.24
N GLU A 44 12.28 5.74 0.38
CA GLU A 44 11.33 5.89 -0.73
C GLU A 44 11.34 4.71 -1.69
N LYS A 45 12.40 3.96 -1.70
CA LYS A 45 12.49 2.71 -2.46
C LYS A 45 11.36 1.74 -2.10
N TYR A 46 10.87 1.81 -0.87
CA TYR A 46 9.83 0.90 -0.36
C TYR A 46 8.51 1.59 -0.08
N PHE A 47 8.52 2.87 0.24
CA PHE A 47 7.32 3.56 0.70
C PHE A 47 7.41 5.03 0.32
N LYS A 48 6.61 5.45 -0.66
CA LYS A 48 6.73 6.79 -1.22
C LYS A 48 5.37 7.46 -1.37
N HIS A 49 5.31 8.73 -0.94
CA HIS A 49 4.11 9.56 -1.17
C HIS A 49 3.93 9.78 -2.67
N LEU A 50 2.72 9.59 -3.16
CA LEU A 50 2.41 9.81 -4.58
C LEU A 50 2.08 11.28 -4.79
N GLU A 51 2.95 11.97 -5.55
CA GLU A 51 2.78 13.38 -5.83
C GLU A 51 1.46 13.65 -6.55
N GLY A 52 0.86 14.80 -6.24
CA GLY A 52 -0.43 15.18 -6.81
C GLY A 52 -1.62 14.60 -6.09
N THR A 53 -1.40 13.81 -5.04
CA THR A 53 -2.49 13.25 -4.24
C THR A 53 -2.39 13.75 -2.80
N LYS A 54 -3.52 13.75 -2.11
CA LYS A 54 -3.55 14.14 -0.70
C LYS A 54 -3.45 12.89 0.17
N GLY A 55 -2.22 12.45 0.39
CA GLY A 55 -1.97 11.39 1.37
C GLY A 55 -1.97 9.97 0.83
N LEU A 56 -1.92 9.79 -0.48
CA LEU A 56 -1.81 8.44 -1.05
C LEU A 56 -0.34 8.05 -1.14
N TYR A 57 0.01 6.87 -0.66
CA TYR A 57 1.38 6.35 -0.67
C TYR A 57 1.45 5.06 -1.48
N GLU A 58 2.59 4.87 -2.14
CA GLU A 58 2.90 3.61 -2.82
C GLU A 58 3.82 2.78 -1.95
N ILE A 59 3.42 1.55 -1.67
CA ILE A 59 4.31 0.54 -1.12
C ILE A 59 4.90 -0.19 -2.32
N ARG A 60 6.22 -0.22 -2.40
CA ARG A 60 6.96 -0.67 -3.57
C ARG A 60 7.66 -1.99 -3.31
N VAL A 61 7.33 -2.98 -4.13
CA VAL A 61 7.87 -4.34 -3.98
C VAL A 61 8.40 -4.82 -5.31
N GLU A 62 9.61 -5.35 -5.31
CA GLU A 62 10.24 -5.92 -6.51
C GLU A 62 10.73 -7.32 -6.21
N VAL A 63 10.43 -8.26 -7.11
CA VAL A 63 10.91 -9.64 -7.03
C VAL A 63 11.36 -10.03 -8.43
N GLY A 64 12.67 -10.23 -8.60
CA GLY A 64 13.24 -10.45 -9.93
C GLY A 64 12.97 -9.23 -10.80
N ASN A 65 12.37 -9.45 -11.96
CA ASN A 65 12.02 -8.38 -12.88
C ASN A 65 10.58 -7.91 -12.71
N ASN A 66 9.87 -8.45 -11.73
CA ASN A 66 8.46 -8.10 -11.52
C ASN A 66 8.33 -7.00 -10.48
N ILE A 67 7.48 -6.03 -10.78
CA ILE A 67 7.27 -4.86 -9.95
C ILE A 67 5.82 -4.86 -9.48
N TYR A 68 5.63 -4.68 -8.16
CA TYR A 68 4.31 -4.63 -7.56
C TYR A 68 4.15 -3.32 -6.80
N ARG A 69 2.93 -2.79 -6.80
CA ARG A 69 2.59 -1.58 -6.05
C ARG A 69 1.36 -1.84 -5.22
N ILE A 70 1.40 -1.40 -3.97
CA ILE A 70 0.25 -1.46 -3.06
C ILE A 70 -0.03 -0.02 -2.65
N PHE A 71 -1.22 0.47 -2.95
CA PHE A 71 -1.61 1.82 -2.51
C PHE A 71 -2.04 1.78 -1.07
N SER A 72 -1.69 2.82 -0.35
CA SER A 72 -1.97 2.92 1.08
C SER A 72 -2.14 4.37 1.48
N PHE A 73 -2.68 4.58 2.66
CA PHE A 73 -2.83 5.92 3.22
C PHE A 73 -2.82 5.80 4.74
N PHE A 74 -2.54 6.92 5.39
CA PHE A 74 -2.56 6.95 6.86
C PHE A 74 -3.95 7.32 7.37
N ASP A 75 -4.39 6.60 8.39
CA ASP A 75 -5.44 7.06 9.28
C ASP A 75 -4.71 7.52 10.55
N LYS A 76 -5.41 7.98 11.52
CA LYS A 76 -4.84 8.62 12.72
C LYS A 76 -3.47 8.07 13.13
N GLY A 77 -2.52 8.98 13.26
CA GLY A 77 -1.19 8.64 13.76
C GLY A 77 -0.43 7.67 12.87
N ASN A 78 -0.18 6.48 13.39
CA ASN A 78 0.68 5.49 12.75
C ASN A 78 -0.06 4.35 12.06
N LEU A 79 -1.36 4.49 11.82
CA LEU A 79 -2.13 3.44 11.16
C LEU A 79 -2.03 3.59 9.65
N VAL A 80 -1.47 2.57 8.99
CA VAL A 80 -1.38 2.49 7.53
C VAL A 80 -2.50 1.58 7.04
N VAL A 81 -3.34 2.08 6.15
CA VAL A 81 -4.46 1.34 5.59
C VAL A 81 -4.12 0.96 4.15
N LEU A 82 -4.21 -0.33 3.85
CA LEU A 82 -3.91 -0.84 2.51
C LEU A 82 -5.17 -0.80 1.64
N GLY A 83 -5.05 -0.21 0.47
CA GLY A 83 -6.09 -0.21 -0.55
C GLY A 83 -5.83 -1.25 -1.62
N ASN A 84 -5.98 -0.87 -2.88
CA ASN A 84 -5.77 -1.75 -4.00
C ASN A 84 -4.28 -1.95 -4.31
N ALA A 85 -3.99 -3.05 -4.99
CA ALA A 85 -2.63 -3.39 -5.38
C ALA A 85 -2.65 -3.93 -6.82
N PHE A 86 -1.50 -3.86 -7.49
CA PHE A 86 -1.41 -4.33 -8.87
C PHE A 86 0.05 -4.64 -9.21
N GLN A 87 0.23 -5.43 -10.28
CA GLN A 87 1.55 -5.67 -10.85
C GLN A 87 1.80 -4.60 -11.91
N LYS A 88 2.90 -3.87 -11.76
CA LYS A 88 3.23 -2.77 -12.67
C LYS A 88 3.87 -3.34 -13.94
N LYS A 89 3.31 -3.01 -15.09
CA LYS A 89 3.79 -3.51 -16.38
C LYS A 89 4.33 -2.40 -17.30
N THR A 90 4.26 -1.15 -16.83
CA THR A 90 4.74 0.01 -17.60
C THR A 90 5.58 0.89 -16.69
N GLN A 91 6.28 1.87 -17.29
CA GLN A 91 7.11 2.81 -16.53
C GLN A 91 6.30 3.67 -15.59
N LYS A 92 5.13 4.09 -16.04
CA LYS A 92 4.26 4.94 -15.21
C LYS A 92 3.23 4.12 -14.47
N THR A 93 2.85 4.59 -13.29
CA THR A 93 1.72 4.03 -12.57
C THR A 93 0.44 4.36 -13.34
N PRO A 94 -0.37 3.37 -13.69
CA PRO A 94 -1.59 3.63 -14.46
C PRO A 94 -2.56 4.54 -13.72
N LYS A 95 -3.08 5.54 -14.44
CA LYS A 95 -4.00 6.51 -13.85
C LYS A 95 -5.25 5.84 -13.27
N ASN A 96 -5.77 4.80 -13.94
CA ASN A 96 -6.97 4.10 -13.44
C ASN A 96 -6.72 3.43 -12.08
N GLU A 97 -5.50 2.97 -11.82
CA GLU A 97 -5.17 2.41 -10.51
C GLU A 97 -5.10 3.50 -9.44
N ILE A 98 -4.58 4.66 -9.80
CA ILE A 98 -4.54 5.81 -8.88
C ILE A 98 -5.96 6.27 -8.57
N ASP A 99 -6.81 6.40 -9.60
CA ASP A 99 -8.20 6.82 -9.42
C ASP A 99 -8.95 5.83 -8.52
N LYS A 100 -8.71 4.54 -8.72
CA LYS A 100 -9.31 3.51 -7.87
C LYS A 100 -8.86 3.66 -6.42
N ALA A 101 -7.56 3.90 -6.21
CA ALA A 101 -7.02 4.07 -4.86
C ALA A 101 -7.63 5.29 -4.15
N LEU A 102 -7.81 6.38 -4.89
CA LEU A 102 -8.41 7.58 -4.32
C LEU A 102 -9.87 7.35 -3.92
N LYS A 103 -10.61 6.58 -4.72
CA LYS A 103 -11.99 6.22 -4.38
C LYS A 103 -12.05 5.32 -3.15
N ILE A 104 -11.11 4.38 -3.05
CA ILE A 104 -11.06 3.49 -1.90
C ILE A 104 -10.76 4.29 -0.62
N MET A 105 -9.83 5.23 -0.70
CA MET A 105 -9.51 6.10 0.43
C MET A 105 -10.73 6.92 0.85
N GLU A 106 -11.46 7.47 -0.12
CA GLU A 106 -12.68 8.21 0.15
C GLU A 106 -13.74 7.32 0.78
N GLU A 107 -13.91 6.10 0.26
CA GLU A 107 -14.83 5.12 0.81
C GLU A 107 -14.50 4.82 2.27
N TYR A 108 -13.23 4.62 2.56
CA TYR A 108 -12.77 4.31 3.91
C TYR A 108 -13.16 5.41 4.89
N PHE A 109 -12.85 6.65 4.56
CA PHE A 109 -13.12 7.78 5.46
C PHE A 109 -14.61 8.12 5.56
N ASN A 110 -15.36 7.96 4.47
CA ASN A 110 -16.81 8.17 4.50
C ASN A 110 -17.50 7.13 5.40
N GLU A 111 -17.09 5.88 5.27
CA GLU A 111 -17.63 4.79 6.09
C GLU A 111 -17.31 5.01 7.57
N LYS A 112 -16.08 5.42 7.85
CA LYS A 112 -15.63 5.69 9.21
C LYS A 112 -16.40 6.86 9.83
N ASN A 113 -16.66 7.92 9.06
CA ASN A 113 -17.29 9.13 9.55
C ASN A 113 -18.81 9.02 9.64
N SER A 114 -19.41 7.98 9.07
CA SER A 114 -20.86 7.80 9.10
C SER A 114 -21.34 7.08 10.36
N LYS A 115 -20.44 6.74 11.25
CA LYS A 115 -20.78 6.07 12.51
C LYS A 115 -20.84 7.04 13.67
#